data_2631431f247844f038c8473cedb8ce2b
#
_entry.id   2631431f247844f038c8473cedb8ce2b
#
_cell.length_a   1.000
_cell.length_b   1.000
_cell.length_c   1.000
_cell.angle_alpha   90.00
_cell.angle_beta   90.00
_cell.angle_gamma   90.00
#
_symmetry.space_group_name_H-M   'P 1'
#
loop_
_entity.id
_entity.type
_entity.pdbx_description
1 polymer ?
#
loop_
_entity_poly.entity_id
_entity_poly.type
_entity_poly.pdbx_seq_one_letter_code
_entity_poly.pdbx_strand_id
1 'polypeptide(L)'
;MDAIAILDIGKTNTKVTLVAGGRVIEQRRRNSESHPAPPYLHLANDRIWDWALAQFADLARSFNITDIVPVAHGASVALIDKAGLVLPMLDYEMDISDFDAEYDPMARNFAATGSPRLPCGHNTGRQLYWLERKFPAEFARATAIVGYAQYWSFLLSGVAANEVTALGCHTDLWQPKAGDFAPLVDKAGWRRLMPPMRKAGDVLGPIKPEIAARTGLSPHCRVRCGIHDSNATFLRWRLRLQEPFTVASSGTWIILLTAGGTLPANGENLDCLANVDAMGNMVASARFMGGREYEVIKADAADEAEPPVERLAA
;
A
#
# COMPACT_ATOMS: atom_id res chain seq x y z
N MET A 1 13.70 -21.97 15.98
CA MET A 1 14.31 -20.64 15.77
C MET A 1 13.16 -19.63 15.64
N ASP A 2 13.23 -18.56 16.41
CA ASP A 2 12.24 -17.48 16.32
C ASP A 2 12.45 -16.67 15.04
N ALA A 3 11.34 -16.42 14.33
CA ALA A 3 11.34 -15.72 13.07
C ALA A 3 10.15 -14.74 12.97
N ILE A 4 10.30 -13.74 12.12
CA ILE A 4 9.26 -12.79 11.73
C ILE A 4 8.86 -13.13 10.29
N ALA A 5 7.57 -13.27 10.02
CA ALA A 5 7.07 -13.41 8.66
C ALA A 5 6.62 -12.05 8.12
N ILE A 6 7.15 -11.67 6.96
CA ILE A 6 6.70 -10.49 6.20
C ILE A 6 5.82 -11.00 5.06
N LEU A 7 4.55 -10.58 5.06
CA LEU A 7 3.61 -10.82 3.97
C LEU A 7 3.58 -9.58 3.08
N ASP A 8 4.34 -9.62 1.99
CA ASP A 8 4.53 -8.50 1.05
C ASP A 8 3.66 -8.72 -0.19
N ILE A 9 2.64 -7.87 -0.35
CA ILE A 9 1.65 -7.95 -1.44
C ILE A 9 1.89 -6.78 -2.39
N GLY A 10 2.70 -7.02 -3.40
CA GLY A 10 2.89 -6.09 -4.52
C GLY A 10 1.85 -6.29 -5.62
N LYS A 11 1.73 -5.33 -6.52
CA LYS A 11 0.80 -5.39 -7.67
C LYS A 11 1.12 -6.59 -8.60
N THR A 12 2.39 -6.91 -8.79
CA THR A 12 2.83 -7.97 -9.70
C THR A 12 3.14 -9.28 -8.97
N ASN A 13 3.66 -9.19 -7.75
CA ASN A 13 4.11 -10.36 -6.99
C ASN A 13 3.72 -10.23 -5.52
N THR A 14 3.30 -11.36 -4.96
CA THR A 14 3.14 -11.54 -3.51
C THR A 14 4.24 -12.44 -2.97
N LYS A 15 4.78 -12.10 -1.80
CA LYS A 15 5.86 -12.84 -1.15
C LYS A 15 5.55 -13.10 0.32
N VAL A 16 6.03 -14.23 0.83
CA VAL A 16 6.20 -14.48 2.25
C VAL A 16 7.69 -14.62 2.50
N THR A 17 8.24 -13.71 3.30
CA THR A 17 9.67 -13.67 3.63
C THR A 17 9.85 -13.91 5.13
N LEU A 18 10.63 -14.91 5.51
CA LEU A 18 11.03 -15.14 6.89
C LEU A 18 12.35 -14.43 7.20
N VAL A 19 12.36 -13.71 8.32
CA VAL A 19 13.54 -13.02 8.84
C VAL A 19 13.83 -13.50 10.25
N ALA A 20 15.07 -13.91 10.49
CA ALA A 20 15.58 -14.26 11.83
C ALA A 20 16.97 -13.66 12.01
N GLY A 21 17.26 -13.10 13.20
CA GLY A 21 18.56 -12.47 13.48
C GLY A 21 18.91 -11.35 12.51
N GLY A 22 17.92 -10.63 11.96
CA GLY A 22 18.11 -9.56 10.97
C GLY A 22 18.48 -10.04 9.55
N ARG A 23 18.38 -11.34 9.27
CA ARG A 23 18.68 -11.94 7.96
C ARG A 23 17.45 -12.63 7.38
N VAL A 24 17.31 -12.54 6.07
CA VAL A 24 16.33 -13.34 5.33
C VAL A 24 16.81 -14.80 5.36
N ILE A 25 15.97 -15.68 5.87
CA ILE A 25 16.26 -17.13 5.98
C ILE A 25 15.48 -17.94 4.97
N GLU A 26 14.30 -17.47 4.55
CA GLU A 26 13.51 -18.10 3.51
C GLU A 26 12.62 -17.05 2.81
N GLN A 27 12.36 -17.25 1.52
CA GLN A 27 11.43 -16.44 0.76
C GLN A 27 10.65 -17.30 -0.22
N ARG A 28 9.34 -17.12 -0.22
CA ARG A 28 8.42 -17.74 -1.16
C ARG A 28 7.67 -16.65 -1.92
N ARG A 29 7.33 -16.91 -3.17
CA ARG A 29 6.71 -15.91 -4.02
C ARG A 29 5.70 -16.57 -4.97
N ARG A 30 4.69 -15.78 -5.33
CA ARG A 30 3.77 -16.05 -6.43
C ARG A 30 3.48 -14.75 -7.20
N ASN A 31 2.91 -14.87 -8.39
CA ASN A 31 2.37 -13.71 -9.09
C ASN A 31 1.07 -13.26 -8.40
N SER A 32 0.88 -11.94 -8.32
CA SER A 32 -0.40 -11.33 -7.98
C SER A 32 -1.29 -11.30 -9.22
N GLU A 33 -2.59 -11.37 -9.02
CA GLU A 33 -3.58 -11.45 -10.09
C GLU A 33 -4.76 -10.53 -9.79
N SER A 34 -5.50 -10.18 -10.84
CA SER A 34 -6.78 -9.51 -10.73
C SER A 34 -7.87 -10.33 -11.41
N HIS A 35 -9.09 -10.26 -10.89
CA HIS A 35 -10.27 -10.84 -11.50
C HIS A 35 -10.97 -9.81 -12.38
N PRO A 36 -11.29 -10.13 -13.64
CA PRO A 36 -11.86 -9.16 -14.56
C PRO A 36 -13.28 -8.72 -14.22
N ALA A 37 -14.08 -9.58 -13.62
CA ALA A 37 -15.49 -9.32 -13.26
C ALA A 37 -16.16 -10.58 -12.65
N PRO A 38 -17.41 -10.52 -12.17
CA PRO A 38 -18.14 -9.40 -11.59
C PRO A 38 -17.70 -9.06 -10.18
N PRO A 39 -18.05 -7.92 -9.59
CA PRO A 39 -18.88 -6.85 -10.16
C PRO A 39 -18.10 -5.81 -10.97
N TYR A 40 -16.78 -5.81 -10.90
CA TYR A 40 -15.82 -4.96 -11.61
C TYR A 40 -14.43 -5.60 -11.55
N LEU A 41 -13.44 -5.02 -12.25
CA LEU A 41 -12.04 -5.45 -12.15
C LEU A 41 -11.54 -5.26 -10.71
N HIS A 42 -11.13 -6.34 -10.06
CA HIS A 42 -10.73 -6.33 -8.66
C HIS A 42 -9.56 -7.26 -8.36
N LEU A 43 -8.88 -7.03 -7.25
CA LEU A 43 -7.74 -7.83 -6.82
C LEU A 43 -8.19 -9.22 -6.37
N ALA A 44 -7.45 -10.27 -6.75
CA ALA A 44 -7.71 -11.67 -6.38
C ALA A 44 -7.25 -11.97 -4.94
N ASN A 45 -7.76 -11.22 -3.96
CA ASN A 45 -7.35 -11.31 -2.56
C ASN A 45 -7.61 -12.68 -1.92
N ASP A 46 -8.66 -13.38 -2.35
CA ASP A 46 -9.00 -14.74 -1.94
C ASP A 46 -7.86 -15.72 -2.27
N ARG A 47 -7.35 -15.66 -3.49
CA ARG A 47 -6.23 -16.52 -3.94
C ARG A 47 -4.93 -16.20 -3.21
N ILE A 48 -4.68 -14.92 -2.92
CA ILE A 48 -3.53 -14.49 -2.12
C ILE A 48 -3.66 -15.02 -0.69
N TRP A 49 -4.86 -14.92 -0.11
CA TRP A 49 -5.14 -15.37 1.24
C TRP A 49 -4.89 -16.88 1.42
N ASP A 50 -5.48 -17.69 0.56
CA ASP A 50 -5.32 -19.14 0.61
C ASP A 50 -3.86 -19.56 0.43
N TRP A 51 -3.16 -18.92 -0.52
CA TRP A 51 -1.73 -19.17 -0.70
C TRP A 51 -0.92 -18.76 0.53
N ALA A 52 -1.15 -17.58 1.11
CA ALA A 52 -0.41 -17.10 2.28
C ALA A 52 -0.59 -18.04 3.48
N LEU A 53 -1.84 -18.48 3.75
CA LEU A 53 -2.10 -19.43 4.82
C LEU A 53 -1.41 -20.78 4.61
N ALA A 54 -1.36 -21.26 3.35
CA ALA A 54 -0.61 -22.49 3.03
C ALA A 54 0.90 -22.32 3.28
N GLN A 55 1.47 -21.13 2.93
CA GLN A 55 2.88 -20.86 3.21
C GLN A 55 3.15 -20.78 4.72
N PHE A 56 2.28 -20.10 5.48
CA PHE A 56 2.42 -20.04 6.95
C PHE A 56 2.34 -21.44 7.57
N ALA A 57 1.42 -22.30 7.11
CA ALA A 57 1.27 -23.64 7.63
C ALA A 57 2.51 -24.51 7.38
N ASP A 58 3.12 -24.36 6.22
CA ASP A 58 4.34 -25.12 5.91
C ASP A 58 5.56 -24.58 6.69
N LEU A 59 5.73 -23.28 6.76
CA LEU A 59 6.81 -22.63 7.49
C LEU A 59 6.73 -22.84 9.01
N ALA A 60 5.54 -22.89 9.58
CA ALA A 60 5.32 -23.16 11.00
C ALA A 60 5.83 -24.53 11.47
N ARG A 61 6.02 -25.48 10.55
CA ARG A 61 6.59 -26.80 10.88
C ARG A 61 8.07 -26.73 11.27
N SER A 62 8.79 -25.74 10.76
CA SER A 62 10.23 -25.61 10.95
C SER A 62 10.66 -24.39 11.75
N PHE A 63 9.79 -23.39 11.85
CA PHE A 63 10.12 -22.10 12.46
C PHE A 63 9.05 -21.68 13.47
N ASN A 64 9.47 -21.08 14.58
CA ASN A 64 8.57 -20.40 15.50
C ASN A 64 8.31 -18.98 15.01
N ILE A 65 7.23 -18.76 14.28
CA ILE A 65 6.86 -17.44 13.75
C ILE A 65 6.20 -16.65 14.88
N THR A 66 6.90 -15.63 15.38
CA THR A 66 6.47 -14.82 16.52
C THR A 66 5.65 -13.60 16.12
N ASP A 67 5.86 -13.12 14.90
CA ASP A 67 5.20 -11.91 14.35
C ASP A 67 4.89 -12.09 12.87
N ILE A 68 3.78 -11.50 12.44
CA ILE A 68 3.45 -11.32 11.03
C ILE A 68 3.35 -9.82 10.76
N VAL A 69 4.07 -9.36 9.72
CA VAL A 69 4.10 -7.96 9.28
C VAL A 69 3.54 -7.88 7.85
N PRO A 70 2.31 -7.41 7.66
CA PRO A 70 1.81 -7.13 6.31
C PRO A 70 2.47 -5.90 5.70
N VAL A 71 2.84 -6.03 4.44
CA VAL A 71 3.33 -4.95 3.58
C VAL A 71 2.51 -5.03 2.30
N ALA A 72 2.00 -3.91 1.79
CA ALA A 72 1.22 -3.92 0.56
C ALA A 72 1.44 -2.67 -0.28
N HIS A 73 1.17 -2.80 -1.59
CA HIS A 73 1.23 -1.65 -2.49
C HIS A 73 0.18 -0.58 -2.13
N GLY A 74 0.45 0.66 -2.54
CA GLY A 74 -0.48 1.78 -2.41
C GLY A 74 -1.67 1.70 -3.38
N ALA A 75 -2.41 2.78 -3.47
CA ALA A 75 -3.56 2.94 -4.38
C ALA A 75 -4.65 1.86 -4.23
N SER A 76 -4.79 1.24 -3.06
CA SER A 76 -5.83 0.25 -2.78
C SER A 76 -6.41 0.44 -1.39
N VAL A 77 -7.71 0.30 -1.28
CA VAL A 77 -8.49 0.52 -0.07
C VAL A 77 -9.56 -0.55 0.08
N ALA A 78 -9.80 -1.01 1.30
CA ALA A 78 -10.80 -2.00 1.63
C ALA A 78 -11.97 -1.38 2.39
N LEU A 79 -13.18 -1.71 1.96
CA LEU A 79 -14.42 -1.55 2.70
C LEU A 79 -14.69 -2.86 3.44
N ILE A 80 -14.67 -2.84 4.77
CA ILE A 80 -14.85 -4.05 5.58
C ILE A 80 -16.01 -3.96 6.55
N ASP A 81 -16.56 -5.11 6.88
CA ASP A 81 -17.41 -5.37 8.02
C ASP A 81 -16.81 -6.51 8.87
N LYS A 82 -17.57 -7.03 9.83
CA LYS A 82 -17.12 -8.14 10.70
C LYS A 82 -16.80 -9.43 9.93
N ALA A 83 -17.39 -9.62 8.76
CA ALA A 83 -17.19 -10.82 7.93
C ALA A 83 -15.99 -10.70 6.96
N GLY A 84 -15.51 -9.50 6.70
CA GLY A 84 -14.41 -9.23 5.74
C GLY A 84 -14.74 -8.13 4.76
N LEU A 85 -14.39 -8.30 3.48
CA LEU A 85 -14.72 -7.34 2.44
C LEU A 85 -16.23 -7.24 2.21
N VAL A 86 -16.74 -6.02 2.22
CA VAL A 86 -18.13 -5.72 1.84
C VAL A 86 -18.30 -5.70 0.33
N LEU A 87 -17.27 -5.21 -0.36
CA LEU A 87 -17.11 -5.20 -1.81
C LEU A 87 -15.71 -5.69 -2.17
N PRO A 88 -15.51 -6.39 -3.28
CA PRO A 88 -14.18 -6.74 -3.76
C PRO A 88 -13.28 -5.49 -3.87
N MET A 89 -12.01 -5.61 -3.54
CA MET A 89 -11.09 -4.48 -3.59
C MET A 89 -10.78 -4.12 -5.04
N LEU A 90 -11.13 -2.90 -5.43
CA LEU A 90 -10.99 -2.42 -6.81
C LEU A 90 -9.53 -2.47 -7.27
N ASP A 91 -9.30 -2.93 -8.49
CA ASP A 91 -8.00 -2.80 -9.13
C ASP A 91 -7.80 -1.35 -9.60
N TYR A 92 -6.76 -0.71 -9.11
CA TYR A 92 -6.52 0.71 -9.37
C TYR A 92 -6.22 1.05 -10.85
N GLU A 93 -5.96 0.05 -11.69
CA GLU A 93 -5.80 0.23 -13.15
C GLU A 93 -7.15 0.33 -13.89
N MET A 94 -8.26 0.04 -13.21
CA MET A 94 -9.59 0.21 -13.76
C MET A 94 -9.94 1.68 -13.95
N ASP A 95 -10.53 2.01 -15.11
CA ASP A 95 -11.11 3.34 -15.31
C ASP A 95 -12.38 3.49 -14.46
N ILE A 96 -12.41 4.56 -13.66
CA ILE A 96 -13.52 4.93 -12.76
C ILE A 96 -13.92 6.39 -12.96
N SER A 97 -13.84 6.89 -14.19
CA SER A 97 -14.09 8.29 -14.53
C SER A 97 -15.56 8.72 -14.50
N ASP A 98 -16.50 7.79 -14.33
CA ASP A 98 -17.96 8.05 -14.36
C ASP A 98 -18.43 9.24 -13.50
N PHE A 99 -17.76 9.49 -12.36
CA PHE A 99 -18.17 10.50 -11.37
C PHE A 99 -17.15 11.61 -11.16
N ASP A 100 -16.19 11.79 -12.06
CA ASP A 100 -15.12 12.78 -11.92
C ASP A 100 -15.64 14.21 -11.79
N ALA A 101 -16.68 14.56 -12.56
CA ALA A 101 -17.29 15.89 -12.51
C ALA A 101 -17.87 16.24 -11.13
N GLU A 102 -18.30 15.22 -10.36
CA GLU A 102 -18.82 15.38 -9.00
C GLU A 102 -17.69 15.29 -7.97
N TYR A 103 -16.75 14.37 -8.19
CA TYR A 103 -15.65 14.09 -7.26
C TYR A 103 -14.62 15.22 -7.21
N ASP A 104 -14.13 15.67 -8.36
CA ASP A 104 -13.03 16.63 -8.46
C ASP A 104 -13.28 17.93 -7.65
N PRO A 105 -14.43 18.60 -7.73
CA PRO A 105 -14.68 19.82 -6.94
C PRO A 105 -14.70 19.57 -5.43
N MET A 106 -14.99 18.34 -5.01
CA MET A 106 -15.10 17.97 -3.61
C MET A 106 -13.74 17.60 -3.00
N ALA A 107 -12.90 16.91 -3.78
CA ALA A 107 -11.66 16.28 -3.30
C ALA A 107 -10.41 17.12 -3.56
N ARG A 108 -10.36 17.89 -4.68
CA ARG A 108 -9.13 18.54 -5.14
C ARG A 108 -8.64 19.62 -4.22
N ASN A 109 -7.55 19.35 -3.54
CA ASN A 109 -6.81 20.31 -2.73
C ASN A 109 -5.34 19.87 -2.63
N PHE A 110 -4.60 19.96 -3.74
CA PHE A 110 -3.20 19.58 -3.78
C PHE A 110 -2.36 20.29 -2.73
N ALA A 111 -2.63 21.58 -2.46
CA ALA A 111 -1.89 22.35 -1.47
C ALA A 111 -1.99 21.76 -0.05
N ALA A 112 -3.12 21.15 0.30
CA ALA A 112 -3.34 20.52 1.59
C ALA A 112 -2.89 19.04 1.62
N THR A 113 -3.22 18.30 0.56
CA THR A 113 -3.01 16.84 0.54
C THR A 113 -1.70 16.41 -0.12
N GLY A 114 -1.14 17.23 -1.02
CA GLY A 114 -0.05 16.84 -1.90
C GLY A 114 -0.41 15.66 -2.81
N SER A 115 -1.71 15.41 -3.01
CA SER A 115 -2.23 14.33 -3.83
C SER A 115 -2.63 14.88 -5.19
N PRO A 116 -1.89 14.59 -6.27
CA PRO A 116 -2.25 15.01 -7.62
C PRO A 116 -3.40 14.16 -8.13
N ARG A 117 -4.09 14.66 -9.17
CA ARG A 117 -5.02 13.82 -9.89
C ARG A 117 -4.28 12.77 -10.69
N LEU A 118 -4.58 11.51 -10.41
CA LEU A 118 -4.00 10.37 -11.09
C LEU A 118 -5.03 9.70 -12.00
N PRO A 119 -4.58 9.02 -13.07
CA PRO A 119 -5.49 8.29 -13.95
C PRO A 119 -6.12 7.09 -13.24
N CYS A 120 -7.18 6.56 -13.80
CA CYS A 120 -7.86 5.35 -13.34
C CYS A 120 -8.23 5.42 -11.84
N GLY A 121 -8.06 4.33 -11.12
CA GLY A 121 -8.33 4.23 -9.68
C GLY A 121 -7.16 4.58 -8.77
N HIS A 122 -6.11 5.26 -9.22
CA HIS A 122 -4.92 5.48 -8.39
C HIS A 122 -5.13 6.36 -7.15
N ASN A 123 -6.15 7.24 -7.13
CA ASN A 123 -6.54 7.97 -5.92
C ASN A 123 -7.57 7.15 -5.14
N THR A 124 -7.25 6.71 -3.93
CA THR A 124 -8.15 5.83 -3.15
C THR A 124 -9.44 6.52 -2.71
N GLY A 125 -9.43 7.84 -2.47
CA GLY A 125 -10.64 8.61 -2.22
C GLY A 125 -11.61 8.57 -3.41
N ARG A 126 -11.06 8.60 -4.64
CA ARG A 126 -11.85 8.45 -5.86
C ARG A 126 -12.46 7.05 -6.00
N GLN A 127 -11.72 6.00 -5.61
CA GLN A 127 -12.26 4.64 -5.54
C GLN A 127 -13.44 4.56 -4.56
N LEU A 128 -13.29 5.12 -3.35
CA LEU A 128 -14.36 5.14 -2.35
C LEU A 128 -15.61 5.85 -2.86
N TYR A 129 -15.43 7.01 -3.51
CA TYR A 129 -16.54 7.77 -4.06
C TYR A 129 -17.26 6.99 -5.17
N TRP A 130 -16.50 6.38 -6.09
CA TRP A 130 -17.05 5.55 -7.15
C TRP A 130 -17.82 4.34 -6.59
N LEU A 131 -17.25 3.64 -5.58
CA LEU A 131 -17.90 2.50 -4.95
C LEU A 131 -19.20 2.90 -4.24
N GLU A 132 -19.21 4.03 -3.53
CA GLU A 132 -20.40 4.53 -2.86
C GLU A 132 -21.53 4.88 -3.84
N ARG A 133 -21.19 5.44 -5.00
CA ARG A 133 -22.18 5.78 -6.05
C ARG A 133 -22.69 4.57 -6.81
N LYS A 134 -21.83 3.63 -7.13
CA LYS A 134 -22.20 2.43 -7.91
C LYS A 134 -22.88 1.35 -7.06
N PHE A 135 -22.50 1.23 -5.78
CA PHE A 135 -22.93 0.15 -4.87
C PHE A 135 -23.36 0.72 -3.50
N PRO A 136 -24.32 1.64 -3.46
CA PRO A 136 -24.69 2.33 -2.22
C PRO A 136 -25.20 1.40 -1.12
N ALA A 137 -25.91 0.32 -1.46
CA ALA A 137 -26.43 -0.65 -0.51
C ALA A 137 -25.30 -1.46 0.16
N GLU A 138 -24.34 -1.91 -0.62
CA GLU A 138 -23.15 -2.62 -0.13
C GLU A 138 -22.26 -1.68 0.65
N PHE A 139 -21.98 -0.48 0.14
CA PHE A 139 -21.15 0.52 0.81
C PHE A 139 -21.71 0.86 2.21
N ALA A 140 -23.04 0.99 2.33
CA ALA A 140 -23.71 1.28 3.61
C ALA A 140 -23.52 0.19 4.69
N ARG A 141 -23.13 -1.03 4.29
CA ARG A 141 -22.81 -2.13 5.23
C ARG A 141 -21.42 -2.01 5.82
N ALA A 142 -20.52 -1.22 5.21
CA ALA A 142 -19.17 -1.07 5.71
C ALA A 142 -19.13 -0.48 7.11
N THR A 143 -18.33 -1.09 7.97
CA THR A 143 -18.05 -0.62 9.32
C THR A 143 -16.69 0.04 9.46
N ALA A 144 -15.77 -0.24 8.50
CA ALA A 144 -14.49 0.45 8.44
C ALA A 144 -13.96 0.54 7.00
N ILE A 145 -13.13 1.58 6.79
CA ILE A 145 -12.31 1.83 5.60
C ILE A 145 -10.86 1.66 6.03
N VAL A 146 -10.14 0.72 5.43
CA VAL A 146 -8.75 0.43 5.81
C VAL A 146 -7.83 0.38 4.58
N GLY A 147 -6.56 0.76 4.75
CA GLY A 147 -5.53 0.59 3.73
C GLY A 147 -5.25 -0.89 3.41
N TYR A 148 -4.56 -1.15 2.31
CA TYR A 148 -4.39 -2.53 1.84
C TYR A 148 -3.55 -3.39 2.79
N ALA A 149 -2.45 -2.89 3.34
CA ALA A 149 -1.69 -3.62 4.35
C ALA A 149 -2.54 -3.88 5.61
N GLN A 150 -3.36 -2.91 6.03
CA GLN A 150 -4.23 -3.00 7.20
C GLN A 150 -5.40 -3.97 6.99
N TYR A 151 -5.84 -4.17 5.76
CA TYR A 151 -6.79 -5.23 5.43
C TYR A 151 -6.24 -6.62 5.76
N TRP A 152 -4.98 -6.90 5.41
CA TRP A 152 -4.34 -8.18 5.75
C TRP A 152 -4.14 -8.34 7.25
N SER A 153 -3.79 -7.25 7.93
CA SER A 153 -3.70 -7.24 9.40
C SER A 153 -5.05 -7.51 10.05
N PHE A 154 -6.12 -6.95 9.50
CA PHE A 154 -7.49 -7.23 9.95
C PHE A 154 -7.89 -8.71 9.71
N LEU A 155 -7.60 -9.27 8.55
CA LEU A 155 -7.88 -10.68 8.28
C LEU A 155 -7.19 -11.59 9.30
N LEU A 156 -5.94 -11.27 9.66
CA LEU A 156 -5.12 -12.06 10.59
C LEU A 156 -5.52 -11.88 12.06
N SER A 157 -5.85 -10.65 12.49
CA SER A 157 -6.06 -10.31 13.92
C SER A 157 -7.53 -10.06 14.30
N GLY A 158 -8.37 -9.70 13.33
CA GLY A 158 -9.72 -9.20 13.59
C GLY A 158 -9.78 -7.72 14.01
N VAL A 159 -8.65 -7.02 14.10
CA VAL A 159 -8.57 -5.63 14.55
C VAL A 159 -8.43 -4.68 13.37
N ALA A 160 -9.41 -3.80 13.17
CA ALA A 160 -9.36 -2.75 12.17
C ALA A 160 -8.51 -1.57 12.68
N ALA A 161 -7.59 -1.11 11.85
CA ALA A 161 -6.75 0.06 12.10
C ALA A 161 -6.39 0.72 10.78
N ASN A 162 -5.95 1.98 10.80
CA ASN A 162 -5.28 2.64 9.69
C ASN A 162 -3.85 3.02 10.05
N GLU A 163 -3.02 3.23 9.02
CA GLU A 163 -1.63 3.58 9.16
C GLU A 163 -1.30 4.72 8.16
N VAL A 164 -0.47 5.64 8.60
CA VAL A 164 -0.26 6.92 7.92
C VAL A 164 0.39 6.79 6.53
N THR A 165 1.27 5.80 6.33
CA THR A 165 1.93 5.63 5.03
C THR A 165 0.96 5.16 3.95
N ALA A 166 -0.06 4.39 4.33
CA ALA A 166 -1.13 3.95 3.42
C ALA A 166 -2.07 5.10 3.06
N LEU A 167 -2.39 5.99 4.01
CA LEU A 167 -3.27 7.15 3.80
C LEU A 167 -2.54 8.34 3.17
N GLY A 168 -1.27 8.51 3.43
CA GLY A 168 -0.48 9.66 3.02
C GLY A 168 0.12 9.58 1.61
N CYS A 169 -0.27 8.60 0.79
CA CYS A 169 0.26 8.40 -0.55
C CYS A 169 -0.84 8.53 -1.61
N HIS A 170 -0.95 9.70 -2.25
CA HIS A 170 -1.91 10.06 -3.32
C HIS A 170 -3.36 9.56 -3.11
N THR A 171 -3.86 9.68 -1.90
CA THR A 171 -5.18 9.14 -1.55
C THR A 171 -6.31 10.15 -1.58
N ASP A 172 -6.03 11.45 -1.54
CA ASP A 172 -6.97 12.54 -1.27
C ASP A 172 -7.59 12.49 0.15
N LEU A 173 -7.16 11.54 1.00
CA LEU A 173 -7.75 11.28 2.32
C LEU A 173 -6.95 11.86 3.49
N TRP A 174 -5.72 12.32 3.26
CA TRP A 174 -4.79 12.74 4.31
C TRP A 174 -4.17 14.09 4.03
N GLN A 175 -3.93 14.88 5.06
CA GLN A 175 -3.20 16.14 5.03
C GLN A 175 -1.83 15.96 5.71
N PRO A 176 -0.73 15.76 4.95
CA PRO A 176 0.58 15.43 5.54
C PRO A 176 1.10 16.47 6.53
N LYS A 177 0.87 17.76 6.26
CA LYS A 177 1.32 18.85 7.14
C LYS A 177 0.48 19.00 8.41
N ALA A 178 -0.82 18.72 8.31
CA ALA A 178 -1.72 18.80 9.46
C ALA A 178 -1.68 17.54 10.33
N GLY A 179 -1.27 16.40 9.76
CA GLY A 179 -1.30 15.11 10.44
C GLY A 179 -2.72 14.64 10.73
N ASP A 180 -3.69 14.97 9.85
CA ASP A 180 -5.11 14.64 10.00
C ASP A 180 -5.74 14.28 8.64
N PHE A 181 -6.95 13.74 8.70
CA PHE A 181 -7.73 13.44 7.51
C PHE A 181 -8.03 14.69 6.69
N ALA A 182 -8.08 14.53 5.38
CA ALA A 182 -8.44 15.60 4.46
C ALA A 182 -9.92 15.96 4.58
N PRO A 183 -10.31 17.21 4.23
CA PRO A 183 -11.71 17.67 4.27
C PRO A 183 -12.68 16.80 3.47
N LEU A 184 -12.21 16.07 2.45
CA LEU A 184 -12.98 15.10 1.70
C LEU A 184 -13.64 14.06 2.62
N VAL A 185 -12.88 13.57 3.62
CA VAL A 185 -13.36 12.51 4.53
C VAL A 185 -14.59 12.96 5.32
N ASP A 186 -14.61 14.23 5.75
CA ASP A 186 -15.75 14.80 6.47
C ASP A 186 -16.90 15.16 5.52
N LYS A 187 -16.61 15.75 4.37
CA LYS A 187 -17.62 16.11 3.35
C LYS A 187 -18.38 14.87 2.84
N ALA A 188 -17.70 13.76 2.67
CA ALA A 188 -18.28 12.50 2.25
C ALA A 188 -18.93 11.70 3.42
N GLY A 189 -18.78 12.15 4.67
CA GLY A 189 -19.32 11.45 5.84
C GLY A 189 -18.56 10.17 6.20
N TRP A 190 -17.34 9.99 5.67
CA TRP A 190 -16.56 8.76 5.86
C TRP A 190 -15.79 8.72 7.19
N ARG A 191 -15.68 9.84 7.93
CA ARG A 191 -14.92 9.87 9.20
C ARG A 191 -15.37 8.80 10.19
N ARG A 192 -16.65 8.48 10.25
CA ARG A 192 -17.21 7.41 11.08
C ARG A 192 -16.73 6.00 10.72
N LEU A 193 -16.23 5.84 9.50
CA LEU A 193 -15.69 4.57 8.97
C LEU A 193 -14.16 4.49 9.08
N MET A 194 -13.49 5.56 9.53
CA MET A 194 -12.04 5.55 9.72
C MET A 194 -11.70 4.95 11.08
N PRO A 195 -11.11 3.75 11.13
CA PRO A 195 -10.68 3.15 12.39
C PRO A 195 -9.48 3.92 12.97
N PRO A 196 -9.09 3.66 14.25
CA PRO A 196 -7.98 4.34 14.88
C PRO A 196 -6.68 4.23 14.09
N MET A 197 -5.94 5.34 14.05
CA MET A 197 -4.58 5.38 13.50
C MET A 197 -3.61 4.61 14.40
N ARG A 198 -2.76 3.78 13.79
CA ARG A 198 -1.70 3.01 14.45
C ARG A 198 -0.38 3.21 13.69
N LYS A 199 0.74 3.04 14.40
CA LYS A 199 2.05 3.00 13.74
C LYS A 199 2.25 1.66 13.03
N ALA A 200 3.01 1.65 11.96
CA ALA A 200 3.29 0.45 11.16
C ALA A 200 3.75 -0.76 12.01
N GLY A 201 4.57 -0.51 13.02
CA GLY A 201 5.12 -1.53 13.92
C GLY A 201 4.24 -1.90 15.12
N ASP A 202 3.11 -1.24 15.34
CA ASP A 202 2.24 -1.52 16.49
C ASP A 202 1.65 -2.94 16.40
N VAL A 203 1.56 -3.61 17.53
CA VAL A 203 0.86 -4.90 17.64
C VAL A 203 -0.63 -4.63 17.72
N LEU A 204 -1.39 -5.13 16.76
CA LEU A 204 -2.86 -5.05 16.76
C LEU A 204 -3.48 -6.10 17.69
N GLY A 205 -2.84 -7.26 17.79
CA GLY A 205 -3.28 -8.37 18.63
C GLY A 205 -2.56 -9.67 18.26
N PRO A 206 -2.92 -10.77 18.89
CA PRO A 206 -2.50 -12.09 18.44
C PRO A 206 -3.25 -12.48 17.17
N ILE A 207 -2.74 -13.47 16.47
CA ILE A 207 -3.43 -14.11 15.33
C ILE A 207 -4.77 -14.71 15.80
N LYS A 208 -5.79 -14.65 14.94
CA LYS A 208 -7.09 -15.24 15.25
C LYS A 208 -6.99 -16.74 15.52
N PRO A 209 -7.75 -17.29 16.51
CA PRO A 209 -7.67 -18.71 16.88
C PRO A 209 -7.89 -19.67 15.71
N GLU A 210 -8.85 -19.36 14.82
CA GLU A 210 -9.15 -20.19 13.66
C GLU A 210 -8.00 -20.22 12.65
N ILE A 211 -7.23 -19.13 12.54
CA ILE A 211 -6.06 -19.06 11.66
C ILE A 211 -4.89 -19.81 12.30
N ALA A 212 -4.66 -19.63 13.60
CA ALA A 212 -3.68 -20.39 14.34
C ALA A 212 -3.91 -21.91 14.20
N ALA A 213 -5.17 -22.36 14.37
CA ALA A 213 -5.55 -23.76 14.19
C ALA A 213 -5.32 -24.27 12.75
N ARG A 214 -5.64 -23.43 11.73
CA ARG A 214 -5.47 -23.78 10.31
C ARG A 214 -4.00 -23.86 9.89
N THR A 215 -3.14 -23.02 10.45
CA THR A 215 -1.75 -22.86 10.02
C THR A 215 -0.74 -23.54 10.94
N GLY A 216 -1.13 -23.93 12.15
CA GLY A 216 -0.18 -24.43 13.17
C GLY A 216 0.71 -23.34 13.77
N LEU A 217 0.44 -22.08 13.49
CA LEU A 217 1.12 -20.96 14.14
C LEU A 217 0.75 -20.91 15.62
N SER A 218 1.68 -20.40 16.45
CA SER A 218 1.38 -20.14 17.85
C SER A 218 0.17 -19.19 17.99
N PRO A 219 -0.79 -19.46 18.87
CA PRO A 219 -1.89 -18.55 19.15
C PRO A 219 -1.40 -17.21 19.74
N HIS A 220 -0.15 -17.12 20.16
CA HIS A 220 0.51 -15.89 20.61
C HIS A 220 1.29 -15.17 19.49
N CYS A 221 1.27 -15.68 18.25
CA CYS A 221 1.87 -14.99 17.10
C CYS A 221 1.21 -13.61 16.94
N ARG A 222 2.01 -12.55 16.98
CA ARG A 222 1.54 -11.15 16.98
C ARG A 222 1.34 -10.67 15.55
N VAL A 223 0.25 -9.98 15.31
CA VAL A 223 -0.01 -9.32 14.03
C VAL A 223 0.32 -7.84 14.16
N ARG A 224 1.22 -7.36 13.28
CA ARG A 224 1.59 -5.94 13.22
C ARG A 224 0.60 -5.16 12.35
N CYS A 225 0.52 -3.83 12.56
CA CYS A 225 -0.36 -2.96 11.77
C CYS A 225 -0.03 -2.99 10.27
N GLY A 226 1.23 -3.13 9.92
CA GLY A 226 1.67 -3.19 8.54
C GLY A 226 1.93 -1.81 7.94
N ILE A 227 2.48 -1.78 6.72
CA ILE A 227 3.04 -0.58 6.07
C ILE A 227 2.88 -0.65 4.56
N HIS A 228 2.78 0.52 3.90
CA HIS A 228 2.88 0.66 2.44
C HIS A 228 4.28 0.26 1.95
N ASP A 229 4.38 -0.50 0.86
CA ASP A 229 5.61 -1.13 0.36
C ASP A 229 6.75 -0.13 0.05
N SER A 230 6.45 0.96 -0.64
CA SER A 230 7.43 2.01 -0.95
C SER A 230 7.97 2.65 0.33
N ASN A 231 7.10 2.84 1.33
CA ASN A 231 7.48 3.36 2.63
C ASN A 231 8.27 2.34 3.48
N ALA A 232 8.00 1.04 3.34
CA ALA A 232 8.82 0.01 3.97
C ALA A 232 10.27 0.06 3.46
N THR A 233 10.45 0.25 2.14
CA THR A 233 11.78 0.46 1.53
C THR A 233 12.43 1.76 2.03
N PHE A 234 11.67 2.86 2.09
CA PHE A 234 12.15 4.16 2.56
C PHE A 234 12.54 4.14 4.03
N LEU A 235 11.78 3.44 4.88
CA LEU A 235 12.00 3.34 6.33
C LEU A 235 13.41 2.86 6.67
N ARG A 236 13.96 1.91 5.90
CA ARG A 236 15.34 1.43 6.09
C ARG A 236 16.36 2.56 6.06
N TRP A 237 16.19 3.50 5.15
CA TRP A 237 17.09 4.65 4.97
C TRP A 237 16.76 5.74 5.98
N ARG A 238 15.47 5.99 6.25
CA ARG A 238 15.00 6.95 7.24
C ARG A 238 15.56 6.69 8.65
N LEU A 239 15.76 5.43 9.01
CA LEU A 239 16.36 5.03 10.28
C LEU A 239 17.89 5.15 10.34
N ARG A 240 18.56 5.39 9.22
CA ARG A 240 20.03 5.37 9.12
C ARG A 240 20.63 6.68 8.68
N LEU A 241 19.89 7.48 7.93
CA LEU A 241 20.38 8.73 7.35
C LEU A 241 19.71 9.92 8.03
N GLN A 242 20.45 11.00 8.13
CA GLN A 242 19.92 12.30 8.52
C GLN A 242 19.42 13.07 7.30
N GLU A 243 18.37 13.87 7.47
CA GLU A 243 17.86 14.75 6.43
C GLU A 243 18.87 15.87 6.09
N PRO A 244 18.91 16.34 4.83
CA PRO A 244 18.11 15.84 3.70
C PRO A 244 18.74 14.62 3.01
N PHE A 245 17.94 13.70 2.49
CA PHE A 245 18.39 12.62 1.61
C PHE A 245 17.28 12.21 0.65
N THR A 246 17.65 11.62 -0.49
CA THR A 246 16.72 11.09 -1.48
C THR A 246 16.97 9.61 -1.69
N VAL A 247 15.91 8.84 -1.70
CA VAL A 247 15.90 7.42 -2.13
C VAL A 247 15.29 7.34 -3.52
N ALA A 248 16.05 6.82 -4.48
CA ALA A 248 15.56 6.50 -5.80
C ALA A 248 15.19 5.01 -5.84
N SER A 249 13.93 4.71 -6.09
CA SER A 249 13.44 3.35 -6.33
C SER A 249 13.21 3.19 -7.82
N SER A 250 14.01 2.34 -8.47
CA SER A 250 13.95 2.10 -9.91
C SER A 250 13.27 0.78 -10.23
N GLY A 251 12.36 0.82 -11.15
CA GLY A 251 11.62 -0.30 -11.71
C GLY A 251 10.96 0.17 -13.02
N THR A 252 9.80 -0.29 -13.36
CA THR A 252 8.98 0.25 -14.47
C THR A 252 8.77 1.76 -14.28
N TRP A 253 8.47 2.17 -13.06
CA TRP A 253 8.48 3.55 -12.61
C TRP A 253 9.78 3.83 -11.85
N ILE A 254 10.31 5.03 -12.00
CA ILE A 254 11.31 5.60 -11.12
C ILE A 254 10.60 6.52 -10.15
N ILE A 255 10.71 6.21 -8.86
CA ILE A 255 10.10 6.98 -7.76
C ILE A 255 11.23 7.58 -6.93
N LEU A 256 11.22 8.89 -6.80
CA LEU A 256 12.13 9.63 -5.92
C LEU A 256 11.38 9.98 -4.62
N LEU A 257 11.96 9.66 -3.49
CA LEU A 257 11.43 9.94 -2.15
C LEU A 257 12.46 10.78 -1.39
N THR A 258 12.15 12.04 -1.09
CA THR A 258 13.09 12.99 -0.49
C THR A 258 12.65 13.37 0.93
N ALA A 259 13.37 12.88 1.94
CA ALA A 259 13.24 13.34 3.31
C ALA A 259 13.79 14.78 3.44
N GLY A 260 13.09 15.64 4.18
CA GLY A 260 13.44 17.06 4.31
C GLY A 260 13.19 17.88 3.03
N GLY A 261 12.57 17.29 2.01
CA GLY A 261 12.19 17.97 0.78
C GLY A 261 10.89 18.76 0.92
N THR A 262 10.67 19.68 -0.03
CA THR A 262 9.43 20.45 -0.16
C THR A 262 8.76 20.16 -1.49
N LEU A 263 7.43 20.17 -1.52
CA LEU A 263 6.68 20.10 -2.77
C LEU A 263 6.60 21.49 -3.40
N PRO A 264 6.85 21.63 -4.70
CA PRO A 264 6.62 22.88 -5.41
C PRO A 264 5.12 23.20 -5.44
N ALA A 265 4.77 24.49 -5.47
CA ALA A 265 3.38 24.94 -5.48
C ALA A 265 2.58 24.40 -6.68
N ASN A 266 3.26 24.22 -7.82
CA ASN A 266 2.70 23.63 -9.05
C ASN A 266 3.06 22.14 -9.20
N GLY A 267 3.37 21.45 -8.11
CA GLY A 267 3.88 20.07 -8.11
C GLY A 267 2.94 19.07 -8.79
N GLU A 268 1.63 19.33 -8.77
CA GLU A 268 0.64 18.51 -9.48
C GLU A 268 0.94 18.41 -10.99
N ASN A 269 1.42 19.49 -11.59
CA ASN A 269 1.78 19.55 -13.02
C ASN A 269 3.20 19.03 -13.32
N LEU A 270 3.95 18.64 -12.29
CA LEU A 270 5.36 18.21 -12.40
C LEU A 270 5.55 16.76 -11.96
N ASP A 271 4.49 15.96 -11.98
CA ASP A 271 4.50 14.58 -11.46
C ASP A 271 5.06 14.47 -10.03
N CYS A 272 4.88 15.53 -9.23
CA CYS A 272 5.25 15.56 -7.83
C CYS A 272 4.05 15.26 -6.94
N LEU A 273 4.30 14.59 -5.81
CA LEU A 273 3.28 14.25 -4.83
C LEU A 273 3.85 14.18 -3.41
N ALA A 274 2.99 14.28 -2.41
CA ALA A 274 3.36 13.97 -1.04
C ALA A 274 3.25 12.46 -0.79
N ASN A 275 4.26 11.93 -0.10
CA ASN A 275 4.17 10.73 0.70
C ASN A 275 4.26 11.11 2.19
N VAL A 276 3.96 10.16 3.06
CA VAL A 276 4.19 10.31 4.50
C VAL A 276 4.99 9.12 4.98
N ASP A 277 6.09 9.37 5.69
CA ASP A 277 6.91 8.30 6.24
C ASP A 277 6.25 7.62 7.46
N ALA A 278 6.81 6.51 7.90
CA ALA A 278 6.28 5.75 9.05
C ALA A 278 6.33 6.52 10.39
N MET A 279 7.00 7.67 10.46
CA MET A 279 7.02 8.57 11.60
C MET A 279 5.98 9.70 11.50
N GLY A 280 5.24 9.77 10.39
CA GLY A 280 4.23 10.80 10.12
C GLY A 280 4.76 12.07 9.46
N ASN A 281 6.04 12.09 9.02
CA ASN A 281 6.60 13.25 8.35
C ASN A 281 6.27 13.24 6.86
N MET A 282 6.02 14.42 6.29
CA MET A 282 5.85 14.57 4.86
C MET A 282 7.16 14.25 4.12
N VAL A 283 7.05 13.46 3.07
CA VAL A 283 8.15 13.12 2.15
C VAL A 283 7.77 13.65 0.77
N ALA A 284 8.58 14.57 0.24
CA ALA A 284 8.40 15.03 -1.14
C ALA A 284 8.77 13.91 -2.10
N SER A 285 7.92 13.67 -3.09
CA SER A 285 8.07 12.59 -4.03
C SER A 285 7.90 13.08 -5.45
N ALA A 286 8.68 12.51 -6.36
CA ALA A 286 8.49 12.68 -7.80
C ALA A 286 8.50 11.30 -8.47
N ARG A 287 7.84 11.18 -9.61
CA ARG A 287 7.76 9.92 -10.35
C ARG A 287 7.84 10.17 -11.85
N PHE A 288 8.41 9.23 -12.56
CA PHE A 288 8.38 9.18 -14.02
C PHE A 288 8.55 7.74 -14.50
N MET A 289 8.10 7.46 -15.71
CA MET A 289 8.05 6.09 -16.25
C MET A 289 9.39 5.67 -16.90
N GLY A 290 10.51 6.09 -16.31
CA GLY A 290 11.83 5.97 -16.90
C GLY A 290 12.30 4.54 -17.17
N GLY A 291 11.89 3.56 -16.37
CA GLY A 291 12.22 2.16 -16.63
C GLY A 291 11.56 1.62 -17.89
N ARG A 292 10.29 1.97 -18.13
CA ARG A 292 9.60 1.59 -19.36
C ARG A 292 10.13 2.33 -20.58
N GLU A 293 10.44 3.61 -20.43
CA GLU A 293 11.09 4.40 -21.50
C GLU A 293 12.44 3.79 -21.88
N TYR A 294 13.24 3.40 -20.89
CA TYR A 294 14.51 2.69 -21.11
C TYR A 294 14.31 1.38 -21.88
N GLU A 295 13.33 0.56 -21.53
CA GLU A 295 13.04 -0.70 -22.23
C GLU A 295 12.67 -0.46 -23.71
N VAL A 296 11.88 0.58 -24.00
CA VAL A 296 11.52 0.96 -25.37
C VAL A 296 12.75 1.42 -26.15
N ILE A 297 13.54 2.34 -25.58
CA ILE A 297 14.77 2.86 -26.22
C ILE A 297 15.77 1.73 -26.45
N LYS A 298 15.92 0.82 -25.47
CA LYS A 298 16.82 -0.34 -25.59
C LYS A 298 16.37 -1.31 -26.68
N ALA A 299 15.07 -1.51 -26.85
CA ALA A 299 14.52 -2.35 -27.92
C ALA A 299 14.77 -1.75 -29.32
N ASP A 300 14.71 -0.41 -29.42
CA ASP A 300 14.95 0.31 -30.67
C ASP A 300 16.46 0.40 -30.98
N ALA A 301 17.32 0.40 -29.95
CA ALA A 301 18.78 0.47 -30.06
C ALA A 301 19.45 -0.92 -30.21
N ALA A 302 18.79 -1.89 -30.78
CA ALA A 302 19.03 -3.35 -30.70
C ALA A 302 20.45 -3.86 -31.06
N ASP A 303 21.46 -3.02 -31.36
CA ASP A 303 22.82 -3.42 -31.74
C ASP A 303 23.99 -2.69 -31.00
N GLU A 304 23.71 -1.81 -30.03
CA GLU A 304 24.79 -1.15 -29.31
C GLU A 304 25.00 -1.80 -27.92
N ALA A 305 26.24 -2.25 -27.66
CA ALA A 305 26.62 -2.77 -26.34
C ALA A 305 26.43 -1.68 -25.28
N GLU A 306 25.83 -2.06 -24.13
CA GLU A 306 25.65 -1.15 -22.99
C GLU A 306 27.00 -0.53 -22.60
N PRO A 307 27.11 0.81 -22.51
CA PRO A 307 28.35 1.44 -22.07
C PRO A 307 28.64 1.05 -20.62
N PRO A 308 29.89 0.79 -20.24
CA PRO A 308 30.25 0.47 -18.88
C PRO A 308 29.84 1.61 -17.94
N VAL A 309 29.34 1.27 -16.73
CA VAL A 309 28.77 2.19 -15.72
C VAL A 309 29.71 3.38 -15.43
N GLU A 310 31.03 3.18 -15.52
CA GLU A 310 32.04 4.20 -15.31
C GLU A 310 31.97 5.35 -16.36
N ARG A 311 31.36 5.11 -17.54
CA ARG A 311 31.12 6.16 -18.55
C ARG A 311 29.85 6.96 -18.32
N LEU A 312 28.95 6.49 -17.44
CA LEU A 312 27.72 7.20 -17.09
C LEU A 312 27.89 8.17 -15.92
N ALA A 313 29.06 8.11 -15.24
CA ALA A 313 29.38 8.93 -14.07
C ALA A 313 30.24 10.18 -14.43
N ALA A 314 30.52 10.43 -15.68
CA ALA A 314 31.23 11.59 -16.18
C ALA A 314 30.28 12.59 -16.84
#